data_793177529b674df2f395612337740bd1
#
_entry.id   793177529b674df2f395612337740bd1
#
_cell.length_a   1.000
_cell.length_b   1.000
_cell.length_c   1.000
_cell.angle_alpha   90.00
_cell.angle_beta   90.00
_cell.angle_gamma   90.00
#
_symmetry.space_group_name_H-M   'P 1'
#
loop_
_entity.id
_entity.type
_entity.pdbx_description
1 polymer ?
#
loop_
_entity_poly.entity_id
_entity_poly.type
_entity_poly.pdbx_seq_one_letter_code
_entity_poly.pdbx_strand_id
1 'polypeptide(L)'
;VIAHTTKADFEQVNATIAGKKDLEEVIARAKQNHGGYGRKTILFIDEIHRFNKAQQDYLLPFVEDGTVILIGATTENPYFEVNGALISRSRIFELKPLSRENIAALIDRALTDTRKGVGSFHAWIDDDAREFLADTANGDARAALNAIELAVLTTDRDPDGRIHITLDVASECIQKRAVRYDKDGDNHYDTVSAFIKSMRGSDPDAAVYYLARMLSAGEDIKFIARRIVICASEDVGNADPM
;
A
#
# COMPACT_ATOMS: atom_id res chain seq x y z
N VAL A 1 -16.40 9.05 0.11
CA VAL A 1 -16.36 10.51 -0.05
C VAL A 1 -16.72 10.89 -1.48
N ILE A 2 -15.93 10.53 -2.51
CA ILE A 2 -16.15 10.95 -3.92
C ILE A 2 -17.56 10.65 -4.40
N ALA A 3 -18.06 9.42 -4.21
CA ALA A 3 -19.41 9.03 -4.63
C ALA A 3 -20.52 9.87 -3.95
N HIS A 4 -20.37 10.12 -2.64
CA HIS A 4 -21.33 10.97 -1.90
C HIS A 4 -21.31 12.43 -2.37
N THR A 5 -20.13 12.95 -2.72
CA THR A 5 -19.99 14.33 -3.20
C THR A 5 -20.55 14.50 -4.62
N THR A 6 -20.39 13.48 -5.47
CA THR A 6 -20.82 13.54 -6.88
C THR A 6 -22.24 13.06 -7.12
N LYS A 7 -22.91 12.49 -6.10
CA LYS A 7 -24.22 11.83 -6.21
C LYS A 7 -24.24 10.71 -7.27
N ALA A 8 -23.09 10.12 -7.55
CA ALA A 8 -22.95 8.98 -8.46
C ALA A 8 -23.20 7.67 -7.72
N ASP A 9 -23.68 6.67 -8.43
CA ASP A 9 -23.74 5.32 -7.91
C ASP A 9 -22.30 4.79 -7.74
N PHE A 10 -22.07 3.95 -6.70
CA PHE A 10 -20.74 3.46 -6.37
C PHE A 10 -20.73 1.94 -6.33
N GLU A 11 -19.92 1.36 -7.20
CA GLU A 11 -19.64 -0.06 -7.27
C GLU A 11 -18.18 -0.32 -6.90
N GLN A 12 -17.95 -1.32 -6.05
CA GLN A 12 -16.61 -1.70 -5.64
C GLN A 12 -16.34 -3.14 -6.01
N VAL A 13 -15.19 -3.36 -6.62
CA VAL A 13 -14.70 -4.68 -7.02
C VAL A 13 -13.28 -4.86 -6.48
N ASN A 14 -13.00 -6.01 -5.89
CA ASN A 14 -11.63 -6.39 -5.53
C ASN A 14 -11.11 -7.38 -6.57
N ALA A 15 -10.08 -7.00 -7.32
CA ALA A 15 -9.55 -7.79 -8.41
C ALA A 15 -8.87 -9.10 -7.97
N THR A 16 -8.56 -9.26 -6.67
CA THR A 16 -8.00 -10.51 -6.14
C THR A 16 -9.03 -11.64 -6.07
N ILE A 17 -10.33 -11.30 -6.00
CA ILE A 17 -11.42 -12.28 -5.79
C ILE A 17 -12.35 -12.29 -7.00
N ALA A 18 -12.54 -11.13 -7.64
CA ALA A 18 -13.53 -10.96 -8.70
C ALA A 18 -13.09 -11.57 -10.04
N GLY A 19 -14.05 -12.25 -10.67
CA GLY A 19 -13.90 -12.80 -12.01
C GLY A 19 -14.56 -11.95 -13.09
N LYS A 20 -14.54 -12.46 -14.33
CA LYS A 20 -15.18 -11.82 -15.49
C LYS A 20 -16.67 -11.58 -15.29
N LYS A 21 -17.39 -12.54 -14.68
CA LYS A 21 -18.83 -12.45 -14.41
C LYS A 21 -19.19 -11.27 -13.50
N ASP A 22 -18.39 -11.05 -12.46
CA ASP A 22 -18.62 -9.95 -11.53
C ASP A 22 -18.50 -8.61 -12.24
N LEU A 23 -17.51 -8.47 -13.13
CA LEU A 23 -17.37 -7.27 -13.97
C LEU A 23 -18.58 -7.09 -14.91
N GLU A 24 -19.04 -8.16 -15.55
CA GLU A 24 -20.21 -8.13 -16.45
C GLU A 24 -21.47 -7.67 -15.71
N GLU A 25 -21.70 -8.16 -14.49
CA GLU A 25 -22.83 -7.73 -13.66
C GLU A 25 -22.76 -6.26 -13.25
N VAL A 26 -21.59 -5.79 -12.82
CA VAL A 26 -21.37 -4.38 -12.47
C VAL A 26 -21.60 -3.48 -13.67
N ILE A 27 -21.05 -3.84 -14.83
CA ILE A 27 -21.25 -3.07 -16.07
C ILE A 27 -22.72 -3.08 -16.51
N ALA A 28 -23.44 -4.19 -16.37
CA ALA A 28 -24.86 -4.25 -16.68
C ALA A 28 -25.68 -3.28 -15.80
N ARG A 29 -25.39 -3.23 -14.49
CA ARG A 29 -26.02 -2.25 -13.57
C ARG A 29 -25.66 -0.81 -13.96
N ALA A 30 -24.40 -0.54 -14.28
CA ALA A 30 -23.96 0.79 -14.68
C ALA A 30 -24.65 1.27 -15.96
N LYS A 31 -24.86 0.38 -16.95
CA LYS A 31 -25.62 0.69 -18.18
C LYS A 31 -27.08 1.02 -17.89
N GLN A 32 -27.73 0.27 -17.00
CA GLN A 32 -29.10 0.54 -16.60
C GLN A 32 -29.22 1.91 -15.92
N ASN A 33 -28.31 2.25 -15.03
CA ASN A 33 -28.27 3.53 -14.33
C ASN A 33 -28.03 4.70 -15.29
N HIS A 34 -27.10 4.51 -16.24
CA HIS A 34 -26.79 5.53 -17.25
C HIS A 34 -27.95 5.75 -18.22
N GLY A 35 -28.52 4.67 -18.78
CA GLY A 35 -29.57 4.74 -19.79
C GLY A 35 -30.96 5.09 -19.22
N GLY A 36 -31.31 4.64 -18.01
CA GLY A 36 -32.63 4.85 -17.41
C GLY A 36 -32.75 6.13 -16.58
N TYR A 37 -31.70 6.56 -15.92
CA TYR A 37 -31.74 7.65 -14.94
C TYR A 37 -30.70 8.74 -15.19
N GLY A 38 -29.85 8.63 -16.22
CA GLY A 38 -28.77 9.58 -16.49
C GLY A 38 -27.71 9.65 -15.38
N ARG A 39 -27.68 8.67 -14.48
CA ARG A 39 -26.74 8.62 -13.37
C ARG A 39 -25.42 7.99 -13.79
N LYS A 40 -24.32 8.62 -13.39
CA LYS A 40 -22.97 8.06 -13.57
C LYS A 40 -22.67 7.04 -12.50
N THR A 41 -21.97 5.97 -12.86
CA THR A 41 -21.50 4.96 -11.92
C THR A 41 -19.99 5.09 -11.76
N ILE A 42 -19.53 5.22 -10.51
CA ILE A 42 -18.10 5.13 -10.17
C ILE A 42 -17.80 3.67 -9.90
N LEU A 43 -16.91 3.09 -10.70
CA LEU A 43 -16.39 1.75 -10.51
C LEU A 43 -15.01 1.86 -9.85
N PHE A 44 -14.94 1.49 -8.58
CA PHE A 44 -13.69 1.39 -7.83
C PHE A 44 -13.17 -0.05 -7.90
N ILE A 45 -11.98 -0.23 -8.44
CA ILE A 45 -11.30 -1.54 -8.52
C ILE A 45 -10.08 -1.50 -7.62
N ASP A 46 -10.13 -2.29 -6.55
CA ASP A 46 -8.99 -2.49 -5.66
C ASP A 46 -8.05 -3.55 -6.24
N GLU A 47 -6.75 -3.33 -6.13
CA GLU A 47 -5.68 -4.20 -6.68
C GLU A 47 -5.86 -4.48 -8.19
N ILE A 48 -6.13 -3.43 -8.98
CA ILE A 48 -6.46 -3.55 -10.42
C ILE A 48 -5.40 -4.33 -11.23
N HIS A 49 -4.14 -4.35 -10.77
CA HIS A 49 -3.05 -5.11 -11.38
C HIS A 49 -3.27 -6.63 -11.33
N ARG A 50 -4.16 -7.13 -10.46
CA ARG A 50 -4.54 -8.54 -10.40
C ARG A 50 -5.46 -8.98 -11.54
N PHE A 51 -6.09 -8.05 -12.22
CA PHE A 51 -6.82 -8.36 -13.44
C PHE A 51 -5.88 -8.63 -14.59
N ASN A 52 -6.14 -9.71 -15.35
CA ASN A 52 -5.41 -9.98 -16.57
C ASN A 52 -5.74 -8.95 -17.66
N LYS A 53 -4.93 -8.94 -18.72
CA LYS A 53 -5.10 -7.99 -19.83
C LYS A 53 -6.49 -8.02 -20.46
N ALA A 54 -7.10 -9.20 -20.61
CA ALA A 54 -8.44 -9.33 -21.19
C ALA A 54 -9.54 -8.73 -20.30
N GLN A 55 -9.39 -8.82 -18.96
CA GLN A 55 -10.32 -8.19 -18.02
C GLN A 55 -10.14 -6.67 -18.01
N GLN A 56 -8.91 -6.19 -18.11
CA GLN A 56 -8.64 -4.76 -18.21
C GLN A 56 -9.13 -4.20 -19.55
N ASP A 57 -8.93 -4.91 -20.67
CA ASP A 57 -9.44 -4.53 -21.99
C ASP A 57 -10.97 -4.49 -22.03
N TYR A 58 -11.63 -5.38 -21.30
CA TYR A 58 -13.09 -5.40 -21.21
C TYR A 58 -13.67 -4.10 -20.64
N LEU A 59 -12.92 -3.39 -19.80
CA LEU A 59 -13.37 -2.12 -19.20
C LEU A 59 -13.27 -0.93 -20.16
N LEU A 60 -12.41 -0.99 -21.17
CA LEU A 60 -12.08 0.13 -22.06
C LEU A 60 -13.32 0.79 -22.71
N PRO A 61 -14.23 0.04 -23.36
CA PRO A 61 -15.39 0.64 -24.02
C PRO A 61 -16.27 1.43 -23.04
N PHE A 62 -16.41 0.96 -21.81
CA PHE A 62 -17.28 1.55 -20.80
C PHE A 62 -16.67 2.76 -20.08
N VAL A 63 -15.36 2.86 -20.11
CA VAL A 63 -14.61 4.05 -19.68
C VAL A 63 -14.65 5.10 -20.79
N GLU A 64 -14.53 4.68 -22.05
CA GLU A 64 -14.55 5.56 -23.24
C GLU A 64 -15.92 6.21 -23.45
N ASP A 65 -17.00 5.45 -23.33
CA ASP A 65 -18.36 5.94 -23.53
C ASP A 65 -18.96 6.63 -22.29
N GLY A 66 -18.22 6.63 -21.16
CA GLY A 66 -18.64 7.25 -19.91
C GLY A 66 -19.70 6.49 -19.12
N THR A 67 -19.98 5.23 -19.49
CA THR A 67 -20.87 4.34 -18.71
C THR A 67 -20.35 4.20 -17.28
N VAL A 68 -19.03 4.11 -17.11
CA VAL A 68 -18.38 4.10 -15.79
C VAL A 68 -17.26 5.14 -15.69
N ILE A 69 -17.11 5.69 -14.49
CA ILE A 69 -15.92 6.44 -14.08
C ILE A 69 -15.03 5.47 -13.32
N LEU A 70 -13.92 5.05 -13.94
CA LEU A 70 -13.01 4.08 -13.35
C LEU A 70 -12.09 4.76 -12.32
N ILE A 71 -11.99 4.16 -11.13
CA ILE A 71 -10.96 4.45 -10.13
C ILE A 71 -10.25 3.14 -9.83
N GLY A 72 -9.04 2.95 -10.37
CA GLY A 72 -8.20 1.80 -10.07
C GLY A 72 -7.23 2.12 -8.93
N ALA A 73 -7.15 1.25 -7.93
CA ALA A 73 -6.13 1.29 -6.90
C ALA A 73 -5.14 0.14 -7.10
N THR A 74 -3.86 0.42 -6.92
CA THR A 74 -2.80 -0.58 -7.03
C THR A 74 -1.66 -0.24 -6.09
N THR A 75 -0.97 -1.28 -5.58
CA THR A 75 0.28 -1.16 -4.84
C THR A 75 1.50 -1.27 -5.75
N GLU A 76 1.29 -1.68 -7.01
CA GLU A 76 2.33 -1.86 -8.02
C GLU A 76 2.44 -0.63 -8.93
N ASN A 77 3.54 -0.58 -9.69
CA ASN A 77 3.74 0.50 -10.66
C ASN A 77 2.71 0.39 -11.81
N PRO A 78 1.77 1.36 -11.90
CA PRO A 78 0.68 1.26 -12.87
C PRO A 78 1.16 1.26 -14.33
N TYR A 79 2.33 1.83 -14.62
CA TYR A 79 2.87 1.86 -15.98
C TYR A 79 3.31 0.48 -16.51
N PHE A 80 3.60 -0.46 -15.60
CA PHE A 80 3.98 -1.83 -15.98
C PHE A 80 2.81 -2.80 -15.91
N GLU A 81 1.93 -2.63 -14.92
CA GLU A 81 0.92 -3.62 -14.56
C GLU A 81 -0.48 -3.30 -15.12
N VAL A 82 -0.75 -2.04 -15.41
CA VAL A 82 -2.05 -1.63 -15.97
C VAL A 82 -1.93 -1.42 -17.48
N ASN A 83 -2.97 -1.85 -18.20
CA ASN A 83 -3.01 -1.69 -19.65
C ASN A 83 -2.78 -0.23 -20.07
N GLY A 84 -1.84 -0.02 -20.98
CA GLY A 84 -1.48 1.30 -21.49
C GLY A 84 -2.68 2.09 -22.07
N ALA A 85 -3.68 1.40 -22.62
CA ALA A 85 -4.89 2.04 -23.11
C ALA A 85 -5.76 2.61 -21.98
N LEU A 86 -5.82 1.96 -20.80
CA LEU A 86 -6.46 2.52 -19.60
C LEU A 86 -5.65 3.67 -19.02
N ILE A 87 -4.32 3.51 -18.94
CA ILE A 87 -3.41 4.55 -18.44
C ILE A 87 -3.52 5.84 -19.27
N SER A 88 -3.56 5.73 -20.60
CA SER A 88 -3.66 6.90 -21.49
C SER A 88 -4.93 7.72 -21.31
N ARG A 89 -5.97 7.12 -20.72
CA ARG A 89 -7.29 7.71 -20.45
C ARG A 89 -7.50 8.04 -18.96
N SER A 90 -6.48 7.82 -18.15
CA SER A 90 -6.56 7.99 -16.69
C SER A 90 -5.59 9.05 -16.21
N ARG A 91 -5.86 9.60 -15.04
CA ARG A 91 -4.91 10.41 -14.30
C ARG A 91 -4.35 9.59 -13.14
N ILE A 92 -3.03 9.53 -13.05
CA ILE A 92 -2.34 8.82 -11.99
C ILE A 92 -2.17 9.77 -10.79
N PHE A 93 -2.50 9.28 -9.61
CA PHE A 93 -2.28 9.94 -8.33
C PHE A 93 -1.44 9.02 -7.45
N GLU A 94 -0.22 9.43 -7.21
CA GLU A 94 0.66 8.73 -6.28
C GLU A 94 0.28 9.10 -4.84
N LEU A 95 -0.03 8.08 -4.03
CA LEU A 95 -0.32 8.24 -2.61
C LEU A 95 0.98 8.05 -1.82
N LYS A 96 1.40 9.09 -1.13
CA LYS A 96 2.58 9.05 -0.26
C LYS A 96 2.24 8.41 1.09
N PRO A 97 3.23 7.79 1.77
CA PRO A 97 3.07 7.37 3.15
C PRO A 97 2.58 8.53 4.02
N LEU A 98 1.77 8.23 5.02
CA LEU A 98 1.29 9.24 5.96
C LEU A 98 2.45 9.73 6.83
N SER A 99 2.43 11.02 7.18
CA SER A 99 3.40 11.56 8.13
C SER A 99 3.13 11.03 9.55
N ARG A 100 4.13 11.11 10.43
CA ARG A 100 4.02 10.74 11.84
C ARG A 100 2.86 11.48 12.52
N GLU A 101 2.73 12.78 12.27
CA GLU A 101 1.65 13.62 12.81
C GLU A 101 0.27 13.15 12.34
N ASN A 102 0.16 12.74 11.07
CA ASN A 102 -1.08 12.21 10.53
C ASN A 102 -1.46 10.87 11.17
N ILE A 103 -0.48 10.00 11.42
CA ILE A 103 -0.71 8.73 12.13
C ILE A 103 -1.12 8.99 13.57
N ALA A 104 -0.45 9.89 14.30
CA ALA A 104 -0.82 10.28 15.65
C ALA A 104 -2.26 10.82 15.72
N ALA A 105 -2.64 11.69 14.79
CA ALA A 105 -4.01 12.21 14.71
C ALA A 105 -5.05 11.11 14.40
N LEU A 106 -4.68 10.09 13.63
CA LEU A 106 -5.55 8.91 13.39
C LEU A 106 -5.71 8.05 14.64
N ILE A 107 -4.65 7.88 15.43
CA ILE A 107 -4.70 7.18 16.73
C ILE A 107 -5.65 7.92 17.67
N ASP A 108 -5.47 9.23 17.84
CA ASP A 108 -6.33 10.06 18.70
C ASP A 108 -7.80 9.96 18.29
N ARG A 109 -8.05 10.02 16.97
CA ARG A 109 -9.40 9.87 16.44
C ARG A 109 -9.96 8.46 16.67
N ALA A 110 -9.17 7.42 16.53
CA ALA A 110 -9.63 6.04 16.78
C ALA A 110 -10.03 5.84 18.24
N LEU A 111 -9.29 6.44 19.19
CA LEU A 111 -9.58 6.37 20.62
C LEU A 111 -10.81 7.19 21.04
N THR A 112 -11.18 8.22 20.28
CA THR A 112 -12.31 9.10 20.60
C THR A 112 -13.60 8.80 19.83
N ASP A 113 -13.50 8.24 18.61
CA ASP A 113 -14.67 7.94 17.78
C ASP A 113 -15.38 6.67 18.29
N THR A 114 -16.59 6.85 18.83
CA THR A 114 -17.42 5.74 19.36
C THR A 114 -18.14 4.95 18.27
N ARG A 115 -18.19 5.45 17.03
CA ARG A 115 -18.94 4.83 15.92
C ARG A 115 -18.08 4.05 14.96
N LYS A 116 -16.86 4.54 14.69
CA LYS A 116 -15.93 3.95 13.73
C LYS A 116 -14.57 3.59 14.33
N GLY A 117 -14.36 3.93 15.61
CA GLY A 117 -13.17 3.64 16.37
C GLY A 117 -13.48 2.82 17.62
N VAL A 118 -12.57 2.87 18.56
CA VAL A 118 -12.61 2.15 19.84
C VAL A 118 -13.04 3.05 21.01
N GLY A 119 -13.60 4.23 20.74
CA GLY A 119 -13.98 5.22 21.77
C GLY A 119 -14.98 4.70 22.82
N SER A 120 -15.80 3.69 22.48
CA SER A 120 -16.73 3.05 23.41
C SER A 120 -16.02 2.24 24.53
N PHE A 121 -14.76 1.91 24.36
CA PHE A 121 -13.97 1.18 25.36
C PHE A 121 -13.39 2.09 26.46
N HIS A 122 -13.47 3.43 26.29
CA HIS A 122 -12.89 4.42 27.19
C HIS A 122 -11.38 4.25 27.43
N ALA A 123 -10.67 3.92 26.33
CA ALA A 123 -9.23 3.76 26.34
C ALA A 123 -8.52 5.13 26.23
N TRP A 124 -7.35 5.22 26.84
CA TRP A 124 -6.44 6.34 26.70
C TRP A 124 -5.01 5.85 26.55
N ILE A 125 -4.15 6.65 25.93
CA ILE A 125 -2.78 6.30 25.60
C ILE A 125 -1.82 7.35 26.12
N ASP A 126 -0.66 6.93 26.62
CA ASP A 126 0.43 7.83 26.98
C ASP A 126 1.02 8.51 25.74
N ASP A 127 1.53 9.73 25.89
CA ASP A 127 2.09 10.49 24.79
C ASP A 127 3.28 9.80 24.13
N ASP A 128 4.17 9.17 24.93
CA ASP A 128 5.31 8.41 24.44
C ASP A 128 4.89 7.12 23.69
N ALA A 129 3.86 6.44 24.16
CA ALA A 129 3.27 5.28 23.50
C ALA A 129 2.64 5.66 22.14
N ARG A 130 1.91 6.78 22.10
CA ARG A 130 1.32 7.33 20.88
C ARG A 130 2.39 7.69 19.87
N GLU A 131 3.43 8.39 20.31
CA GLU A 131 4.55 8.76 19.44
C GLU A 131 5.31 7.55 18.92
N PHE A 132 5.54 6.56 19.78
CA PHE A 132 6.17 5.30 19.41
C PHE A 132 5.37 4.54 18.34
N LEU A 133 4.04 4.42 18.50
CA LEU A 133 3.19 3.78 17.49
C LEU A 133 3.21 4.56 16.16
N ALA A 134 3.15 5.89 16.22
CA ALA A 134 3.16 6.73 15.03
C ALA A 134 4.48 6.62 14.24
N ASP A 135 5.60 6.49 14.95
CA ASP A 135 6.92 6.33 14.35
C ASP A 135 7.10 4.91 13.78
N THR A 136 6.77 3.88 14.58
CA THR A 136 6.95 2.48 14.20
C THR A 136 6.04 2.06 13.04
N ALA A 137 4.85 2.65 12.94
CA ALA A 137 3.93 2.41 11.82
C ALA A 137 4.47 2.87 10.47
N ASN A 138 5.48 3.75 10.45
CA ASN A 138 6.18 4.19 9.24
C ASN A 138 5.24 4.57 8.08
N GLY A 139 4.23 5.39 8.38
CA GLY A 139 3.24 5.87 7.42
C GLY A 139 2.10 4.89 7.08
N ASP A 140 2.05 3.73 7.73
CA ASP A 140 0.97 2.75 7.58
C ASP A 140 -0.09 2.90 8.66
N ALA A 141 -1.20 3.58 8.31
CA ALA A 141 -2.33 3.75 9.21
C ALA A 141 -2.94 2.43 9.69
N ARG A 142 -2.96 1.39 8.83
CA ARG A 142 -3.53 0.08 9.19
C ARG A 142 -2.72 -0.59 10.28
N ALA A 143 -1.40 -0.53 10.20
CA ALA A 143 -0.52 -1.08 11.24
C ALA A 143 -0.74 -0.38 12.59
N ALA A 144 -0.82 0.96 12.60
CA ALA A 144 -1.08 1.73 13.81
C ALA A 144 -2.47 1.44 14.42
N LEU A 145 -3.51 1.42 13.58
CA LEU A 145 -4.88 1.19 14.03
C LEU A 145 -5.10 -0.24 14.53
N ASN A 146 -4.50 -1.25 13.89
CA ASN A 146 -4.53 -2.63 14.37
C ASN A 146 -3.82 -2.77 15.72
N ALA A 147 -2.70 -2.07 15.94
CA ALA A 147 -2.01 -2.07 17.22
C ALA A 147 -2.89 -1.47 18.33
N ILE A 148 -3.58 -0.36 18.06
CA ILE A 148 -4.53 0.26 19.00
C ILE A 148 -5.70 -0.67 19.30
N GLU A 149 -6.30 -1.28 18.26
CA GLU A 149 -7.39 -2.24 18.45
C GLU A 149 -6.95 -3.43 19.31
N LEU A 150 -5.79 -4.00 19.03
CA LEU A 150 -5.23 -5.09 19.81
C LEU A 150 -4.97 -4.67 21.25
N ALA A 151 -4.34 -3.51 21.48
CA ALA A 151 -4.06 -2.99 22.81
C ALA A 151 -5.35 -2.81 23.62
N VAL A 152 -6.41 -2.27 23.02
CA VAL A 152 -7.70 -2.08 23.69
C VAL A 152 -8.37 -3.41 24.03
N LEU A 153 -8.21 -4.44 23.19
CA LEU A 153 -8.86 -5.75 23.39
C LEU A 153 -8.10 -6.65 24.38
N THR A 154 -6.79 -6.44 24.56
CA THR A 154 -5.93 -7.32 25.37
C THR A 154 -5.50 -6.73 26.70
N THR A 155 -5.68 -5.42 26.92
CA THR A 155 -5.33 -4.75 28.16
C THR A 155 -6.49 -4.77 29.14
N ASP A 156 -6.20 -5.15 30.39
CA ASP A 156 -7.18 -5.12 31.47
C ASP A 156 -7.61 -3.69 31.79
N ARG A 157 -8.82 -3.56 32.33
CA ARG A 157 -9.34 -2.26 32.76
C ARG A 157 -8.76 -1.89 34.11
N ASP A 158 -8.41 -0.64 34.26
CA ASP A 158 -8.08 -0.04 35.54
C ASP A 158 -9.28 -0.07 36.51
N PRO A 159 -9.07 0.14 37.82
CA PRO A 159 -10.17 0.21 38.79
C PRO A 159 -11.26 1.23 38.44
N ASP A 160 -10.93 2.26 37.69
CA ASP A 160 -11.86 3.27 37.17
C ASP A 160 -12.63 2.81 35.91
N GLY A 161 -12.41 1.56 35.45
CA GLY A 161 -13.06 0.98 34.29
C GLY A 161 -12.50 1.46 32.94
N ARG A 162 -11.37 2.15 32.93
CA ARG A 162 -10.67 2.63 31.73
C ARG A 162 -9.58 1.66 31.31
N ILE A 163 -9.19 1.72 30.05
CA ILE A 163 -8.05 0.98 29.50
C ILE A 163 -6.88 1.94 29.33
N HIS A 164 -5.74 1.64 29.94
CA HIS A 164 -4.53 2.44 29.84
C HIS A 164 -3.51 1.79 28.92
N ILE A 165 -3.19 2.46 27.81
CA ILE A 165 -2.20 2.00 26.85
C ILE A 165 -0.87 2.67 27.14
N THR A 166 0.02 1.94 27.79
CA THR A 166 1.38 2.36 28.08
C THR A 166 2.32 2.05 26.93
N LEU A 167 3.56 2.55 26.98
CA LEU A 167 4.60 2.25 26.00
C LEU A 167 4.88 0.75 25.87
N ASP A 168 4.87 0.01 27.00
CA ASP A 168 5.08 -1.44 27.01
C ASP A 168 3.95 -2.14 26.26
N VAL A 169 2.70 -1.83 26.56
CA VAL A 169 1.53 -2.37 25.84
C VAL A 169 1.60 -2.04 24.35
N ALA A 170 1.92 -0.79 24.00
CA ALA A 170 2.04 -0.38 22.61
C ALA A 170 3.14 -1.15 21.88
N SER A 171 4.28 -1.39 22.54
CA SER A 171 5.42 -2.12 21.97
C SER A 171 5.13 -3.61 21.72
N GLU A 172 4.29 -4.22 22.55
CA GLU A 172 3.84 -5.61 22.39
C GLU A 172 2.80 -5.75 21.27
N CYS A 173 1.94 -4.73 21.10
CA CYS A 173 0.84 -4.77 20.15
C CYS A 173 1.25 -4.41 18.72
N ILE A 174 2.32 -3.63 18.53
CA ILE A 174 2.76 -3.28 17.19
C ILE A 174 3.74 -4.32 16.65
N GLN A 175 3.33 -5.01 15.60
CA GLN A 175 4.26 -5.88 14.88
C GLN A 175 5.27 -5.01 14.14
N LYS A 176 6.56 -5.19 14.46
CA LYS A 176 7.65 -4.59 13.66
C LYS A 176 7.51 -5.09 12.22
N ARG A 177 7.16 -4.19 11.33
CA ARG A 177 7.11 -4.50 9.91
C ARG A 177 8.52 -4.92 9.48
N ALA A 178 8.64 -6.13 8.91
CA ALA A 178 9.82 -6.47 8.14
C ALA A 178 10.05 -5.35 7.12
N VAL A 179 11.30 -4.94 6.97
CA VAL A 179 11.69 -3.90 5.99
C VAL A 179 10.92 -4.15 4.70
N ARG A 180 10.16 -3.16 4.23
CA ARG A 180 9.42 -3.27 2.96
C ARG A 180 10.41 -3.55 1.85
N TYR A 181 10.48 -4.81 1.52
CA TYR A 181 11.18 -5.31 0.36
C TYR A 181 10.18 -6.24 -0.34
N ASP A 182 9.49 -5.69 -1.29
CA ASP A 182 8.60 -6.48 -2.12
C ASP A 182 9.44 -7.10 -3.24
N LYS A 183 9.52 -8.43 -3.29
CA LYS A 183 10.41 -9.14 -4.24
C LYS A 183 10.10 -8.84 -5.70
N ASP A 184 8.89 -8.38 -5.98
CA ASP A 184 8.40 -8.09 -7.32
C ASP A 184 7.92 -6.64 -7.50
N GLY A 185 8.11 -5.75 -6.50
CA GLY A 185 7.64 -4.36 -6.51
C GLY A 185 8.72 -3.31 -6.78
N ASP A 186 8.31 -2.05 -6.90
CA ASP A 186 9.19 -0.89 -7.16
C ASP A 186 10.34 -0.79 -6.16
N ASN A 187 10.10 -1.11 -4.87
CA ASN A 187 11.14 -1.11 -3.83
C ASN A 187 12.25 -2.13 -4.07
N HIS A 188 11.93 -3.28 -4.70
CA HIS A 188 12.93 -4.26 -5.12
C HIS A 188 13.84 -3.65 -6.20
N TYR A 189 13.23 -3.15 -7.28
CA TYR A 189 13.97 -2.56 -8.40
C TYR A 189 14.79 -1.35 -7.96
N ASP A 190 14.25 -0.49 -7.11
CA ASP A 190 14.95 0.68 -6.58
C ASP A 190 16.14 0.27 -5.70
N THR A 191 15.97 -0.72 -4.81
CA THR A 191 17.05 -1.21 -3.92
C THR A 191 18.15 -1.88 -4.73
N VAL A 192 17.79 -2.73 -5.70
CA VAL A 192 18.75 -3.39 -6.61
C VAL A 192 19.48 -2.35 -7.47
N SER A 193 18.75 -1.38 -8.02
CA SER A 193 19.33 -0.28 -8.80
C SER A 193 20.30 0.57 -7.98
N ALA A 194 19.94 0.88 -6.74
CA ALA A 194 20.79 1.62 -5.80
C ALA A 194 22.05 0.82 -5.44
N PHE A 195 21.93 -0.50 -5.20
CA PHE A 195 23.07 -1.39 -4.96
C PHE A 195 24.04 -1.40 -6.15
N ILE A 196 23.54 -1.58 -7.37
CA ILE A 196 24.35 -1.56 -8.58
C ILE A 196 25.03 -0.20 -8.77
N LYS A 197 24.30 0.90 -8.59
CA LYS A 197 24.84 2.25 -8.73
C LYS A 197 25.89 2.57 -7.66
N SER A 198 25.74 2.09 -6.42
CA SER A 198 26.73 2.31 -5.37
C SER A 198 28.02 1.56 -5.65
N MET A 199 27.98 0.32 -6.18
CA MET A 199 29.17 -0.40 -6.63
C MET A 199 29.87 0.33 -7.78
N ARG A 200 29.13 0.75 -8.80
CA ARG A 200 29.67 1.52 -9.95
C ARG A 200 30.24 2.89 -9.54
N GLY A 201 29.61 3.52 -8.56
CA GLY A 201 30.06 4.82 -8.02
C GLY A 201 31.22 4.70 -7.01
N SER A 202 31.69 3.49 -6.73
CA SER A 202 32.74 3.22 -5.73
C SER A 202 32.40 3.78 -4.35
N ASP A 203 31.14 3.67 -3.94
CA ASP A 203 30.66 4.04 -2.61
C ASP A 203 30.47 2.75 -1.78
N PRO A 204 31.50 2.38 -0.96
CA PRO A 204 31.46 1.13 -0.20
C PRO A 204 30.40 1.13 0.91
N ASP A 205 30.13 2.27 1.52
CA ASP A 205 29.17 2.38 2.62
C ASP A 205 27.74 2.18 2.09
N ALA A 206 27.39 2.83 0.99
CA ALA A 206 26.11 2.63 0.33
C ALA A 206 25.98 1.18 -0.20
N ALA A 207 27.02 0.60 -0.80
CA ALA A 207 26.98 -0.77 -1.29
C ALA A 207 26.71 -1.78 -0.18
N VAL A 208 27.40 -1.67 0.96
CA VAL A 208 27.16 -2.53 2.13
C VAL A 208 25.78 -2.31 2.73
N TYR A 209 25.30 -1.07 2.79
CA TYR A 209 23.95 -0.75 3.28
C TYR A 209 22.87 -1.43 2.43
N TYR A 210 22.90 -1.26 1.11
CA TYR A 210 21.91 -1.87 0.22
C TYR A 210 22.03 -3.39 0.16
N LEU A 211 23.23 -3.95 0.26
CA LEU A 211 23.46 -5.38 0.41
C LEU A 211 22.78 -5.93 1.68
N ALA A 212 23.03 -5.30 2.82
CA ALA A 212 22.43 -5.70 4.10
C ALA A 212 20.89 -5.59 4.04
N ARG A 213 20.37 -4.55 3.40
CA ARG A 213 18.93 -4.36 3.19
C ARG A 213 18.32 -5.49 2.34
N MET A 214 18.96 -5.90 1.25
CA MET A 214 18.51 -7.02 0.41
C MET A 214 18.56 -8.35 1.18
N LEU A 215 19.64 -8.62 1.91
CA LEU A 215 19.78 -9.85 2.71
C LEU A 215 18.74 -9.92 3.83
N SER A 216 18.50 -8.82 4.57
CA SER A 216 17.51 -8.78 5.65
C SER A 216 16.07 -8.93 5.13
N ALA A 217 15.83 -8.56 3.89
CA ALA A 217 14.55 -8.73 3.21
C ALA A 217 14.36 -10.12 2.57
N GLY A 218 15.36 -10.99 2.66
CA GLY A 218 15.30 -12.37 2.16
C GLY A 218 15.48 -12.49 0.65
N GLU A 219 16.23 -11.56 0.02
CA GLU A 219 16.58 -11.66 -1.40
C GLU A 219 17.40 -12.92 -1.69
N ASP A 220 17.26 -13.46 -2.90
CA ASP A 220 18.04 -14.62 -3.34
C ASP A 220 19.54 -14.28 -3.41
N ILE A 221 20.32 -14.98 -2.58
CA ILE A 221 21.77 -14.80 -2.51
C ILE A 221 22.43 -15.01 -3.89
N LYS A 222 21.90 -15.92 -4.72
CA LYS A 222 22.40 -16.15 -6.08
C LYS A 222 22.12 -14.96 -6.99
N PHE A 223 20.99 -14.29 -6.80
CA PHE A 223 20.68 -13.07 -7.53
C PHE A 223 21.66 -11.95 -7.16
N ILE A 224 21.91 -11.74 -5.86
CA ILE A 224 22.87 -10.75 -5.36
C ILE A 224 24.28 -11.05 -5.88
N ALA A 225 24.75 -12.31 -5.76
CA ALA A 225 26.06 -12.74 -6.24
C ALA A 225 26.20 -12.48 -7.76
N ARG A 226 25.15 -12.75 -8.55
CA ARG A 226 25.15 -12.47 -9.98
C ARG A 226 25.36 -10.99 -10.28
N ARG A 227 24.77 -10.08 -9.49
CA ARG A 227 24.96 -8.63 -9.68
C ARG A 227 26.40 -8.20 -9.39
N ILE A 228 27.04 -8.80 -8.38
CA ILE A 228 28.44 -8.55 -8.07
C ILE A 228 29.35 -9.06 -9.20
N VAL A 229 29.09 -10.27 -9.71
CA VAL A 229 29.85 -10.83 -10.83
C VAL A 229 29.71 -10.00 -12.10
N ILE A 230 28.50 -9.51 -12.41
CA ILE A 230 28.27 -8.63 -13.55
C ILE A 230 29.05 -7.32 -13.39
N CYS A 231 29.03 -6.69 -12.21
CA CYS A 231 29.81 -5.49 -11.95
C CYS A 231 31.31 -5.75 -12.14
N ALA A 232 31.83 -6.87 -11.62
CA ALA A 232 33.23 -7.22 -11.78
C ALA A 232 33.63 -7.48 -13.25
N SER A 233 32.75 -8.12 -14.02
CA SER A 233 33.05 -8.48 -15.42
C SER A 233 32.83 -7.37 -16.44
N GLU A 234 31.81 -6.52 -16.23
CA GLU A 234 31.42 -5.49 -17.18
C GLU A 234 31.90 -4.10 -16.80
N ASP A 235 31.81 -3.72 -15.52
CA ASP A 235 32.14 -2.36 -15.05
C ASP A 235 33.65 -2.25 -14.70
N VAL A 236 34.24 -3.26 -14.08
CA VAL A 236 35.67 -3.31 -13.77
C VAL A 236 36.43 -3.98 -14.93
N GLY A 237 35.91 -5.08 -15.42
CA GLY A 237 36.49 -5.82 -16.57
C GLY A 237 37.93 -6.25 -16.33
N ASN A 238 38.72 -6.19 -17.38
CA ASN A 238 40.15 -6.51 -17.37
C ASN A 238 41.05 -5.30 -17.08
N ALA A 239 40.49 -4.20 -16.54
CA ALA A 239 41.27 -3.01 -16.17
C ALA A 239 42.35 -3.31 -15.09
N ASP A 240 42.05 -4.29 -14.23
CA ASP A 240 43.02 -4.87 -13.29
C ASP A 240 42.92 -6.42 -13.33
N PRO A 241 43.82 -7.11 -14.03
CA PRO A 241 43.81 -8.56 -14.20
C PRO A 241 44.30 -9.36 -13.00
N MET A 242 44.65 -8.70 -11.88
CA MET A 242 44.95 -9.35 -10.62
C MET A 242 43.72 -9.34 -9.71
#